data_08fda0f2a2870713ceff05fc69dc8cdf
#
_entry.id   08fda0f2a2870713ceff05fc69dc8cdf
#
_cell.length_a   1.000
_cell.length_b   1.000
_cell.length_c   1.000
_cell.angle_alpha   90.00
_cell.angle_beta   90.00
_cell.angle_gamma   90.00
#
_symmetry.space_group_name_H-M   'P 1'
#
loop_
_entity.id
_entity.type
_entity.pdbx_description
1 polymer ?
#
loop_
_entity_poly.entity_id
_entity_poly.type
_entity_poly.pdbx_seq_one_letter_code
_entity_poly.pdbx_strand_id
1 'polypeptide(L)'
;VSVPIEVAYGTDPTLVRKLLLEIAQDNPKVLDDPEPVVLLRGFGESALKFELRAFITEKFSLNVQSELNFEVLKIFNEHNIEIPYPKRDLNINIDPEGPMYSLISGNKK
;
A
#
# COMPACT_ATOMS: atom_id res chain seq x y z
N VAL A 1 -0.15 14.78 2.12
CA VAL A 1 0.01 13.71 1.12
C VAL A 1 -1.08 12.69 1.28
N SER A 2 -1.39 12.05 0.19
CA SER A 2 -2.44 11.05 0.11
C SER A 2 -1.83 9.77 -0.45
N VAL A 3 -1.97 8.69 0.30
CA VAL A 3 -1.38 7.41 -0.08
C VAL A 3 -2.50 6.40 -0.27
N PRO A 4 -2.76 5.98 -1.51
CA PRO A 4 -3.76 4.93 -1.75
C PRO A 4 -3.16 3.56 -1.48
N ILE A 5 -3.90 2.72 -0.78
CA ILE A 5 -3.45 1.39 -0.41
C ILE A 5 -4.58 0.40 -0.68
N GLU A 6 -4.24 -0.74 -1.29
CA GLU A 6 -5.20 -1.80 -1.51
C GLU A 6 -4.74 -3.06 -0.80
N VAL A 7 -5.69 -3.72 -0.14
CA VAL A 7 -5.40 -4.97 0.54
C VAL A 7 -6.41 -6.01 0.12
N ALA A 8 -6.03 -7.27 0.19
CA ALA A 8 -6.89 -8.36 -0.22
C ALA A 8 -8.13 -8.44 0.65
N TYR A 9 -9.24 -8.87 0.05
CA TYR A 9 -10.45 -9.16 0.81
C TYR A 9 -10.13 -10.25 1.85
N GLY A 10 -10.81 -10.15 2.97
CA GLY A 10 -10.55 -11.07 4.07
C GLY A 10 -9.59 -10.52 5.10
N THR A 11 -8.87 -9.45 4.74
CA THR A 11 -8.00 -8.78 5.69
C THR A 11 -8.85 -7.99 6.70
N ASP A 12 -8.44 -8.01 7.95
CA ASP A 12 -9.16 -7.25 8.99
C ASP A 12 -8.97 -5.76 8.76
N PRO A 13 -10.03 -5.05 8.40
CA PRO A 13 -9.88 -3.62 8.09
C PRO A 13 -9.51 -2.78 9.30
N THR A 14 -9.90 -3.20 10.49
CA THR A 14 -9.53 -2.47 11.70
C THR A 14 -8.03 -2.55 11.95
N LEU A 15 -7.45 -3.71 11.70
CA LEU A 15 -6.01 -3.87 11.80
C LEU A 15 -5.29 -3.00 10.78
N VAL A 16 -5.76 -2.99 9.53
CA VAL A 16 -5.14 -2.17 8.49
C VAL A 16 -5.17 -0.71 8.89
N ARG A 17 -6.31 -0.24 9.38
CA ARG A 17 -6.43 1.15 9.81
C ARG A 17 -5.44 1.48 10.92
N LYS A 18 -5.33 0.60 11.90
CA LYS A 18 -4.41 0.82 13.02
C LYS A 18 -2.98 0.90 12.54
N LEU A 19 -2.59 -0.02 11.67
CA LEU A 19 -1.22 -0.05 11.18
C LEU A 19 -0.89 1.18 10.34
N LEU A 20 -1.82 1.60 9.50
CA LEU A 20 -1.59 2.79 8.68
C LEU A 20 -1.45 4.05 9.54
N LEU A 21 -2.26 4.16 10.59
CA LEU A 21 -2.13 5.30 11.49
C LEU A 21 -0.78 5.28 12.20
N GLU A 22 -0.33 4.12 12.64
CA GLU A 22 0.96 4.02 13.31
C GLU A 22 2.09 4.39 12.36
N ILE A 23 1.99 3.93 11.12
CA ILE A 23 3.01 4.25 10.11
C ILE A 23 3.13 5.76 9.94
N ALA A 24 1.98 6.44 9.84
CA ALA A 24 2.01 7.88 9.68
C ALA A 24 2.55 8.58 10.92
N GLN A 25 2.10 8.15 12.09
CA GLN A 25 2.50 8.80 13.34
C GLN A 25 3.97 8.60 13.65
N ASP A 26 4.55 7.50 13.17
CA ASP A 26 5.96 7.23 13.42
C ASP A 26 6.89 8.03 12.53
N ASN A 27 6.36 8.65 11.48
CA ASN A 27 7.20 9.45 10.59
C ASN A 27 7.31 10.86 11.16
N PRO A 28 8.52 11.30 11.51
CA PRO A 28 8.69 12.61 12.17
C PRO A 28 8.32 13.79 11.28
N LYS A 29 8.21 13.59 9.99
CA LYS A 29 7.83 14.65 9.06
C LYS A 29 6.32 14.84 8.97
N VAL A 30 5.55 13.90 9.50
CA VAL A 30 4.09 13.97 9.50
C VAL A 30 3.66 14.77 10.72
N LEU A 31 2.76 15.72 10.50
CA LEU A 31 2.27 16.58 11.57
C LEU A 31 1.34 15.83 12.49
N ASP A 32 1.35 16.21 13.77
CA ASP A 32 0.38 15.67 14.73
C ASP A 32 -0.95 16.39 14.65
N ASP A 33 -0.94 17.63 14.17
CA ASP A 33 -2.15 18.43 14.09
C ASP A 33 -2.11 19.22 12.77
N PRO A 34 -3.01 18.94 11.83
CA PRO A 34 -4.06 17.92 11.90
C PRO A 34 -3.49 16.51 11.89
N GLU A 35 -4.12 15.64 12.66
CA GLU A 35 -3.63 14.27 12.74
C GLU A 35 -3.91 13.49 11.46
N PRO A 36 -3.16 12.41 11.22
CA PRO A 36 -3.40 11.58 10.03
C PRO A 36 -4.77 10.93 10.07
N VAL A 37 -5.31 10.69 8.89
CA VAL A 37 -6.63 10.09 8.74
C VAL A 37 -6.53 8.89 7.81
N VAL A 38 -7.20 7.80 8.17
CA VAL A 38 -7.30 6.62 7.31
C VAL A 38 -8.75 6.44 6.90
N LEU A 39 -8.98 6.34 5.61
CA LEU A 39 -10.30 6.18 5.05
C LEU A 39 -10.39 4.85 4.33
N LEU A 40 -11.52 4.16 4.50
CA LEU A 40 -11.86 3.05 3.63
C LEU A 40 -12.67 3.65 2.49
N ARG A 41 -12.05 3.73 1.32
CA ARG A 41 -12.65 4.46 0.20
C ARG A 41 -13.67 3.65 -0.57
N GLY A 42 -13.57 2.33 -0.49
CA GLY A 42 -14.53 1.52 -1.20
C GLY A 42 -14.03 0.12 -1.44
N PHE A 43 -14.73 -0.55 -2.34
CA PHE A 43 -14.48 -1.96 -2.62
C PHE A 43 -14.17 -2.11 -4.09
N GLY A 44 -13.00 -2.65 -4.39
CA GLY A 44 -12.63 -2.92 -5.77
C GLY A 44 -12.95 -4.35 -6.14
N GLU A 45 -12.59 -4.72 -7.36
CA GLU A 45 -12.84 -6.08 -7.83
C GLU A 45 -12.11 -7.12 -7.00
N SER A 46 -10.91 -6.79 -6.58
CA SER A 46 -10.06 -7.75 -5.89
C SER A 46 -9.56 -7.26 -4.55
N ALA A 47 -10.00 -6.10 -4.10
CA ALA A 47 -9.33 -5.48 -2.97
C ALA A 47 -10.22 -4.50 -2.25
N LEU A 48 -9.92 -4.33 -0.96
CA LEU A 48 -10.41 -3.20 -0.18
C LEU A 48 -9.51 -2.00 -0.48
N LYS A 49 -10.12 -0.84 -0.68
CA LYS A 49 -9.38 0.36 -1.04
C LYS A 49 -9.32 1.31 0.13
N PHE A 50 -8.12 1.54 0.62
CA PHE A 50 -7.86 2.46 1.71
C PHE A 50 -7.12 3.69 1.20
N GLU A 51 -7.22 4.76 1.97
CA GLU A 51 -6.44 5.96 1.71
C GLU A 51 -5.91 6.48 3.03
N LEU A 52 -4.60 6.69 3.10
CA LEU A 52 -3.97 7.33 4.24
C LEU A 52 -3.69 8.77 3.87
N ARG A 53 -4.23 9.70 4.65
CA ARG A 53 -3.96 11.12 4.47
C ARG A 53 -3.09 11.59 5.62
N ALA A 54 -1.94 12.14 5.27
CA ALA A 54 -1.01 12.67 6.25
C ALA A 54 -0.70 14.11 5.90
N PHE A 55 -0.62 14.94 6.91
CA PHE A 55 -0.39 16.37 6.74
C PHE A 55 1.07 16.66 7.09
N ILE A 56 1.74 17.39 6.21
CA ILE A 56 3.17 17.66 6.33
C ILE A 56 3.43 19.10 5.89
N THR A 57 4.63 19.58 6.16
CA THR A 57 5.04 20.84 5.55
C THR A 57 5.38 20.58 4.09
N GLU A 58 5.15 21.57 3.27
CA GLU A 58 5.22 21.42 1.83
C GLU A 58 6.57 20.92 1.34
N LYS A 59 7.63 21.34 1.98
CA LYS A 59 8.97 20.98 1.51
C LYS A 59 9.29 19.49 1.64
N PHE A 60 8.49 18.74 2.39
CA PHE A 60 8.75 17.32 2.60
C PHE A 60 7.90 16.41 1.73
N SER A 61 6.99 16.98 0.91
CA SER A 61 5.91 16.16 0.34
C SER A 61 6.39 14.99 -0.51
N LEU A 62 7.39 15.21 -1.36
CA LEU A 62 7.84 14.14 -2.25
C LEU A 62 8.45 12.97 -1.49
N ASN A 63 9.35 13.28 -0.59
CA ASN A 63 10.06 12.23 0.14
C ASN A 63 9.16 11.50 1.12
N VAL A 64 8.22 12.21 1.74
CA VAL A 64 7.36 11.59 2.73
C VAL A 64 6.45 10.55 2.10
N GLN A 65 5.89 10.85 0.93
CA GLN A 65 5.03 9.86 0.29
C GLN A 65 5.79 8.57 0.02
N SER A 66 7.00 8.69 -0.48
CA SER A 66 7.84 7.53 -0.73
C SER A 66 8.14 6.77 0.56
N GLU A 67 8.49 7.51 1.61
CA GLU A 67 8.80 6.89 2.90
C GLU A 67 7.61 6.12 3.45
N LEU A 68 6.43 6.70 3.34
CA LEU A 68 5.22 6.03 3.82
C LEU A 68 4.94 4.77 3.01
N ASN A 69 5.12 4.84 1.70
CA ASN A 69 4.92 3.66 0.85
C ASN A 69 5.87 2.53 1.22
N PHE A 70 7.14 2.84 1.44
CA PHE A 70 8.10 1.82 1.85
C PHE A 70 7.71 1.21 3.18
N GLU A 71 7.28 2.04 4.11
CA GLU A 71 6.91 1.53 5.43
C GLU A 71 5.64 0.69 5.36
N VAL A 72 4.69 1.06 4.50
CA VAL A 72 3.49 0.25 4.32
C VAL A 72 3.87 -1.14 3.84
N LEU A 73 4.73 -1.23 2.84
CA LEU A 73 5.15 -2.54 2.34
C LEU A 73 5.82 -3.36 3.42
N LYS A 74 6.69 -2.74 4.20
CA LYS A 74 7.40 -3.44 5.25
C LYS A 74 6.46 -3.95 6.34
N ILE A 75 5.61 -3.07 6.85
CA ILE A 75 4.73 -3.41 7.96
C ILE A 75 3.67 -4.42 7.52
N PHE A 76 3.13 -4.26 6.32
CA PHE A 76 2.14 -5.20 5.81
C PHE A 76 2.75 -6.57 5.62
N ASN A 77 3.99 -6.62 5.15
CA ASN A 77 4.66 -7.91 5.00
C ASN A 77 4.87 -8.58 6.36
N GLU A 78 5.21 -7.81 7.38
CA GLU A 78 5.41 -8.35 8.72
C GLU A 78 4.12 -8.92 9.31
N HIS A 79 2.99 -8.39 8.89
CA HIS A 79 1.69 -8.82 9.42
C HIS A 79 0.95 -9.73 8.45
N ASN A 80 1.61 -10.19 7.40
CA ASN A 80 1.02 -11.08 6.40
C ASN A 80 -0.22 -10.51 5.74
N ILE A 81 -0.21 -9.19 5.53
CA ILE A 81 -1.29 -8.52 4.83
C ILE A 81 -0.95 -8.48 3.35
N GLU A 82 -1.81 -9.08 2.54
CA GLU A 82 -1.56 -9.21 1.13
C GLU A 82 -2.03 -7.98 0.37
N ILE A 83 -1.18 -7.49 -0.54
CA ILE A 83 -1.54 -6.44 -1.50
C ILE A 83 -1.79 -7.17 -2.80
N PRO A 84 -3.05 -7.21 -3.26
CA PRO A 84 -3.39 -8.07 -4.38
C PRO A 84 -2.94 -7.51 -5.72
N TYR A 85 -2.77 -8.42 -6.66
CA TYR A 85 -2.47 -8.06 -8.04
C TYR A 85 -3.76 -7.89 -8.82
N PRO A 86 -3.74 -7.07 -9.88
CA PRO A 86 -4.90 -6.98 -10.78
C PRO A 86 -5.13 -8.33 -11.44
N LYS A 87 -6.35 -8.83 -11.34
CA LYS A 87 -6.65 -10.17 -11.80
C LYS A 87 -6.80 -10.28 -13.30
N ARG A 88 -7.27 -9.24 -13.95
CA ARG A 88 -7.55 -9.34 -15.37
C ARG A 88 -6.30 -9.56 -16.20
N ASP A 89 -5.14 -9.25 -15.65
CA ASP A 89 -3.90 -9.43 -16.39
C ASP A 89 -3.47 -10.87 -16.47
N LEU A 90 -4.13 -11.73 -15.72
CA LEU A 90 -3.79 -13.14 -15.71
C LEU A 90 -4.18 -13.84 -17.00
N ASN A 91 -4.95 -13.17 -17.85
CA ASN A 91 -5.32 -13.73 -19.12
C ASN A 91 -4.25 -13.67 -20.16
N ILE A 92 -3.23 -12.92 -19.91
CA ILE A 92 -2.16 -12.77 -20.87
C ILE A 92 -1.46 -14.11 -21.00
N ASN A 93 -1.32 -14.54 -22.23
CA ASN A 93 -0.61 -15.78 -22.48
C ASN A 93 0.86 -15.54 -22.28
N ILE A 94 1.36 -16.03 -21.21
CA ILE A 94 2.76 -15.87 -20.89
C ILE A 94 3.41 -17.23 -21.00
N ASP A 95 4.37 -17.31 -21.89
CA ASP A 95 5.14 -18.51 -22.07
C ASP A 95 6.03 -18.68 -20.84
N PRO A 96 5.88 -19.75 -20.07
CA PRO A 96 6.70 -19.93 -18.88
C PRO A 96 8.19 -19.95 -19.16
N GLU A 97 8.56 -20.22 -20.40
CA GLU A 97 9.97 -20.25 -20.76
C GLU A 97 10.42 -18.98 -21.45
N GLY A 98 9.54 -18.01 -21.59
CA GLY A 98 9.89 -16.78 -22.25
C GLY A 98 10.43 -15.73 -21.31
N PRO A 99 11.09 -14.72 -21.85
CA PRO A 99 11.65 -13.66 -21.01
C PRO A 99 10.58 -12.85 -20.29
N MET A 100 9.40 -12.75 -20.87
CA MET A 100 8.32 -12.03 -20.23
C MET A 100 7.90 -12.70 -18.93
N TYR A 101 7.90 -14.02 -18.94
CA TYR A 101 7.56 -14.77 -17.75
C TYR A 101 8.55 -14.47 -16.61
N SER A 102 9.82 -14.42 -16.93
CA SER A 102 10.83 -14.13 -15.93
C SER A 102 10.63 -12.76 -15.30
N LEU A 103 10.28 -11.79 -16.10
CA LEU A 103 10.06 -10.44 -15.58
C LEU A 103 8.88 -10.38 -14.66
N ILE A 104 7.84 -11.11 -14.98
CA ILE A 104 6.61 -11.06 -14.21
C ILE A 104 6.71 -11.89 -12.94
N SER A 105 7.37 -13.03 -13.03
CA SER A 105 7.46 -13.89 -11.87
C SER A 105 8.36 -13.31 -10.80
N GLY A 106 9.09 -12.30 -11.19
CA GLY A 106 9.87 -11.63 -10.18
C GLY A 106 11.01 -12.39 -9.73
N ASN A 107 11.03 -13.02 -10.07
CA ASN A 107 11.88 -13.67 -9.50
C ASN A 107 13.08 -13.30 -9.40
N LYS A 108 13.24 -12.96 -9.41
CA LYS A 108 14.10 -12.71 -9.31
C LYS A 108 14.63 -12.04 -8.78
N LYS A 109 14.51 -11.80 -8.56
CA LYS A 109 14.89 -11.27 -7.90
C LYS A 109 15.13 -11.05 -7.63
#